data_1678dfb385bd213fc82069fd8f30e888
#
_entry.id   1678dfb385bd213fc82069fd8f30e888
#
_cell.length_a   1.000
_cell.length_b   1.000
_cell.length_c   1.000
_cell.angle_alpha   90.00
_cell.angle_beta   90.00
_cell.angle_gamma   90.00
#
_symmetry.space_group_name_H-M   'P 1'
#
loop_
_entity.id
_entity.type
_entity.pdbx_description
1 polymer ?
#
loop_
_entity_poly.entity_id
_entity_poly.type
_entity_poly.pdbx_seq_one_letter_code
_entity_poly.pdbx_strand_id
1 'polypeptide(L)'
;HAGKFSGKSVVFFSLEMSREQLATRLISSEAFLDNKKLMTGKLSPDDWDKVTLALPALAHTKIFIDDNPSLSVADMNAKCRRVEDLGMVVIDYLQLMQSSGSGTKYAGENRQQVVADISRALKIMQELHVRPCACPTLSRANESRSDKRPMLSDLRESGAIEQDADVVMFLYRD
;
A
#
# COMPACT_ATOMS: atom_id res chain seq x y z
N HIS A 1 8.17 -4.35 -9.93
CA HIS A 1 9.61 -4.69 -10.02
C HIS A 1 9.98 -5.87 -9.12
N ALA A 2 9.72 -5.83 -7.81
CA ALA A 2 10.09 -6.93 -6.89
C ALA A 2 9.55 -8.29 -7.33
N GLY A 3 8.25 -8.39 -7.63
CA GLY A 3 7.64 -9.64 -8.11
C GLY A 3 8.09 -10.06 -9.51
N LYS A 4 8.30 -9.10 -10.42
CA LYS A 4 8.59 -9.39 -11.84
C LYS A 4 10.08 -9.70 -12.10
N PHE A 5 10.99 -8.92 -11.51
CA PHE A 5 12.41 -9.02 -11.84
C PHE A 5 13.24 -9.71 -10.76
N SER A 6 12.82 -9.64 -9.49
CA SER A 6 13.55 -10.28 -8.40
C SER A 6 13.00 -11.68 -8.04
N GLY A 7 11.89 -12.12 -8.67
CA GLY A 7 11.25 -13.40 -8.41
C GLY A 7 10.70 -13.55 -6.98
N LYS A 8 10.68 -12.46 -6.21
CA LYS A 8 10.21 -12.45 -4.82
C LYS A 8 8.69 -12.34 -4.77
N SER A 9 8.10 -12.93 -3.75
CA SER A 9 6.69 -12.73 -3.45
C SER A 9 6.43 -11.32 -2.91
N VAL A 10 5.34 -10.71 -3.34
CA VAL A 10 4.86 -9.42 -2.88
C VAL A 10 3.44 -9.58 -2.34
N VAL A 11 3.19 -9.13 -1.12
CA VAL A 11 1.85 -9.07 -0.55
C VAL A 11 1.39 -7.62 -0.52
N PHE A 12 0.21 -7.37 -1.05
CA PHE A 12 -0.42 -6.06 -1.07
C PHE A 12 -1.70 -6.10 -0.22
N PHE A 13 -1.68 -5.42 0.91
CA PHE A 13 -2.86 -5.19 1.73
C PHE A 13 -3.52 -3.88 1.31
N SER A 14 -4.70 -3.97 0.71
CA SER A 14 -5.48 -2.83 0.26
C SER A 14 -6.68 -2.63 1.16
N LEU A 15 -6.66 -1.57 1.95
CA LEU A 15 -7.73 -1.28 2.91
C LEU A 15 -8.80 -0.35 2.33
N GLU A 16 -8.56 0.23 1.15
CA GLU A 16 -9.47 1.15 0.47
C GLU A 16 -9.96 0.61 -0.87
N MET A 17 -9.07 0.02 -1.66
CA MET A 17 -9.38 -0.42 -3.02
C MET A 17 -9.62 -1.92 -3.09
N SER A 18 -10.59 -2.35 -3.91
CA SER A 18 -10.78 -3.78 -4.19
C SER A 18 -9.64 -4.37 -5.00
N ARG A 19 -9.48 -5.70 -4.92
CA ARG A 19 -8.46 -6.44 -5.69
C ARG A 19 -8.63 -6.26 -7.20
N GLU A 20 -9.87 -6.14 -7.68
CA GLU A 20 -10.17 -5.92 -9.11
C GLU A 20 -9.68 -4.54 -9.56
N GLN A 21 -9.87 -3.51 -8.73
CA GLN A 21 -9.38 -2.17 -9.02
C GLN A 21 -7.84 -2.13 -9.07
N LEU A 22 -7.19 -2.81 -8.13
CA LEU A 22 -5.73 -2.92 -8.13
C LEU A 22 -5.21 -3.73 -9.32
N ALA A 23 -5.85 -4.85 -9.65
CA ALA A 23 -5.50 -5.64 -10.84
C ALA A 23 -5.61 -4.81 -12.11
N THR A 24 -6.69 -4.02 -12.24
CA THR A 24 -6.88 -3.10 -13.38
C THR A 24 -5.75 -2.05 -13.45
N ARG A 25 -5.32 -1.50 -12.32
CA ARG A 25 -4.17 -0.56 -12.28
C ARG A 25 -2.86 -1.24 -12.65
N LEU A 26 -2.64 -2.47 -12.22
CA LEU A 26 -1.44 -3.23 -12.58
C LEU A 26 -1.39 -3.50 -14.09
N ILE A 27 -2.53 -3.91 -14.67
CA ILE A 27 -2.65 -4.11 -16.13
C ILE A 27 -2.43 -2.80 -16.88
N SER A 28 -3.06 -1.70 -16.43
CA SER A 28 -2.88 -0.37 -16.99
C SER A 28 -1.40 0.05 -17.03
N SER A 29 -0.72 -0.14 -15.91
CA SER A 29 0.70 0.18 -15.78
C SER A 29 1.60 -0.69 -16.66
N GLU A 30 1.33 -2.00 -16.74
CA GLU A 30 2.13 -2.94 -17.53
C GLU A 30 1.90 -2.76 -19.04
N ALA A 31 0.65 -2.48 -19.44
CA ALA A 31 0.26 -2.26 -20.84
C ALA A 31 0.52 -0.82 -21.33
N PHE A 32 0.96 0.09 -20.43
CA PHE A 32 1.10 1.52 -20.74
C PHE A 32 -0.19 2.15 -21.28
N LEU A 33 -1.34 1.80 -20.68
CA LEU A 33 -2.66 2.31 -21.04
C LEU A 33 -3.21 3.21 -19.96
N ASP A 34 -4.06 4.16 -20.35
CA ASP A 34 -4.84 4.94 -19.38
C ASP A 34 -5.83 4.02 -18.64
N ASN A 35 -5.75 4.02 -17.31
CA ASN A 35 -6.64 3.26 -16.45
C ASN A 35 -8.13 3.55 -16.71
N LYS A 36 -8.47 4.78 -17.10
CA LYS A 36 -9.83 5.16 -17.45
C LYS A 36 -10.36 4.41 -18.68
N LYS A 37 -9.51 4.12 -19.66
CA LYS A 37 -9.89 3.32 -20.84
C LYS A 37 -10.25 1.90 -20.43
N LEU A 38 -9.45 1.27 -19.57
CA LEU A 38 -9.72 -0.07 -19.05
C LEU A 38 -11.01 -0.12 -18.25
N MET A 39 -11.22 0.82 -17.34
CA MET A 39 -12.43 0.89 -16.50
C MET A 39 -13.72 1.13 -17.30
N THR A 40 -13.65 1.88 -18.40
CA THR A 40 -14.82 2.19 -19.23
C THR A 40 -15.03 1.21 -20.38
N GLY A 41 -14.10 0.29 -20.60
CA GLY A 41 -14.14 -0.66 -21.72
C GLY A 41 -13.92 -0.02 -23.10
N LYS A 42 -13.52 1.26 -23.15
CA LYS A 42 -13.26 1.99 -24.42
C LYS A 42 -11.83 1.73 -24.91
N LEU A 43 -11.60 0.50 -25.35
CA LEU A 43 -10.33 0.03 -25.86
C LEU A 43 -10.36 -0.10 -27.38
N SER A 44 -9.32 0.42 -28.05
CA SER A 44 -9.08 0.18 -29.46
C SER A 44 -8.52 -1.25 -29.67
N PRO A 45 -8.50 -1.77 -30.91
CA PRO A 45 -7.82 -3.04 -31.19
C PRO A 45 -6.36 -3.06 -30.71
N ASP A 46 -5.59 -2.00 -30.96
CA ASP A 46 -4.21 -1.87 -30.49
C ASP A 46 -4.09 -1.87 -28.96
N ASP A 47 -5.08 -1.29 -28.26
CA ASP A 47 -5.12 -1.33 -26.79
C ASP A 47 -5.35 -2.76 -26.29
N TRP A 48 -6.20 -3.54 -26.98
CA TRP A 48 -6.42 -4.96 -26.67
C TRP A 48 -5.17 -5.80 -26.87
N ASP A 49 -4.41 -5.56 -27.93
CA ASP A 49 -3.14 -6.24 -28.17
C ASP A 49 -2.15 -5.98 -27.03
N LYS A 50 -2.05 -4.72 -26.56
CA LYS A 50 -1.20 -4.37 -25.41
C LYS A 50 -1.64 -5.07 -24.13
N VAL A 51 -2.95 -5.15 -23.86
CA VAL A 51 -3.48 -5.88 -22.69
C VAL A 51 -3.12 -7.36 -22.79
N THR A 52 -3.32 -7.97 -23.97
CA THR A 52 -3.02 -9.39 -24.21
C THR A 52 -1.54 -9.72 -23.98
N LEU A 53 -0.64 -8.80 -24.33
CA LEU A 53 0.79 -8.96 -24.08
C LEU A 53 1.18 -8.74 -22.60
N ALA A 54 0.46 -7.88 -21.89
CA ALA A 54 0.73 -7.57 -20.48
C ALA A 54 0.27 -8.68 -19.52
N LEU A 55 -0.83 -9.36 -19.84
CA LEU A 55 -1.43 -10.39 -18.96
C LEU A 55 -0.48 -11.53 -18.60
N PRO A 56 0.24 -12.19 -19.55
CA PRO A 56 1.17 -13.24 -19.20
C PRO A 56 2.30 -12.76 -18.29
N ALA A 57 2.81 -11.54 -18.51
CA ALA A 57 3.86 -10.98 -17.69
C ALA A 57 3.43 -10.78 -16.23
N LEU A 58 2.17 -10.39 -15.99
CA LEU A 58 1.60 -10.26 -14.66
C LEU A 58 1.22 -11.61 -14.04
N ALA A 59 0.67 -12.53 -14.83
CA ALA A 59 0.25 -13.86 -14.37
C ALA A 59 1.40 -14.69 -13.79
N HIS A 60 2.62 -14.48 -14.26
CA HIS A 60 3.82 -15.14 -13.74
C HIS A 60 4.41 -14.46 -12.49
N THR A 61 3.86 -13.34 -12.06
CA THR A 61 4.34 -12.65 -10.85
C THR A 61 3.71 -13.26 -9.59
N LYS A 62 4.50 -13.31 -8.52
CA LYS A 62 4.03 -13.74 -7.20
C LYS A 62 3.48 -12.54 -6.42
N ILE A 63 2.43 -11.88 -6.95
CA ILE A 63 1.76 -10.76 -6.29
C ILE A 63 0.44 -11.26 -5.69
N PHE A 64 0.32 -11.15 -4.38
CA PHE A 64 -0.88 -11.53 -3.62
C PHE A 64 -1.58 -10.26 -3.14
N ILE A 65 -2.86 -10.10 -3.43
CA ILE A 65 -3.66 -8.95 -3.04
C ILE A 65 -4.71 -9.40 -2.03
N ASP A 66 -4.71 -8.75 -0.88
CA ASP A 66 -5.72 -8.92 0.17
C ASP A 66 -6.43 -7.58 0.37
N ASP A 67 -7.71 -7.55 0.06
CA ASP A 67 -8.56 -6.36 0.11
C ASP A 67 -9.56 -6.37 1.29
N ASN A 68 -9.22 -7.09 2.35
CA ASN A 68 -10.01 -7.08 3.57
C ASN A 68 -9.71 -5.82 4.41
N PRO A 69 -10.69 -4.90 4.58
CA PRO A 69 -10.47 -3.63 5.28
C PRO A 69 -10.36 -3.77 6.80
N SER A 70 -10.66 -4.96 7.36
CA SER A 70 -10.69 -5.19 8.81
C SER A 70 -9.44 -5.89 9.34
N LEU A 71 -8.35 -5.95 8.55
CA LEU A 71 -7.13 -6.63 8.97
C LEU A 71 -6.37 -5.82 10.03
N SER A 72 -5.95 -6.53 11.07
CA SER A 72 -4.96 -6.03 12.03
C SER A 72 -3.53 -6.33 11.55
N VAL A 73 -2.53 -5.66 12.16
CA VAL A 73 -1.11 -5.97 11.89
C VAL A 73 -0.77 -7.41 12.24
N ALA A 74 -1.40 -7.97 13.29
CA ALA A 74 -1.21 -9.37 13.68
C ALA A 74 -1.70 -10.33 12.60
N ASP A 75 -2.88 -10.04 11.99
CA ASP A 75 -3.43 -10.84 10.89
C ASP A 75 -2.54 -10.76 9.65
N MET A 76 -2.07 -9.55 9.30
CA MET A 76 -1.13 -9.34 8.21
C MET A 76 0.15 -10.14 8.42
N ASN A 77 0.72 -10.09 9.63
CA ASN A 77 1.91 -10.86 10.01
C ASN A 77 1.68 -12.37 9.86
N ALA A 78 0.54 -12.88 10.36
CA ALA A 78 0.20 -14.29 10.26
C ALA A 78 0.04 -14.76 8.79
N LYS A 79 -0.50 -13.90 7.92
CA LYS A 79 -0.61 -14.18 6.48
C LYS A 79 0.77 -14.14 5.81
N CYS A 80 1.59 -13.14 6.10
CA CYS A 80 2.92 -12.99 5.54
C CYS A 80 3.84 -14.17 5.87
N ARG A 81 3.75 -14.74 7.07
CA ARG A 81 4.53 -15.93 7.47
C ARG A 81 4.26 -17.18 6.64
N ARG A 82 3.13 -17.22 5.92
CA ARG A 82 2.74 -18.36 5.07
C ARG A 82 3.17 -18.19 3.61
N VAL A 83 3.70 -17.02 3.26
CA VAL A 83 4.12 -16.71 1.89
C VAL A 83 5.60 -17.03 1.74
N GLU A 84 5.90 -17.95 0.84
CA GLU A 84 7.28 -18.32 0.51
C GLU A 84 7.98 -17.19 -0.26
N ASP A 85 9.29 -17.03 -0.02
CA ASP A 85 10.14 -16.03 -0.69
C ASP A 85 9.58 -14.60 -0.62
N LEU A 86 8.89 -14.26 0.47
CA LEU A 86 8.35 -12.93 0.67
C LEU A 86 9.46 -11.87 0.70
N GLY A 87 9.42 -10.92 -0.23
CA GLY A 87 10.41 -9.84 -0.34
C GLY A 87 9.88 -8.47 -0.03
N MET A 88 8.55 -8.26 -0.16
CA MET A 88 7.94 -6.95 0.06
C MET A 88 6.50 -7.09 0.53
N VAL A 89 6.11 -6.23 1.45
CA VAL A 89 4.72 -6.03 1.87
C VAL A 89 4.34 -4.58 1.60
N VAL A 90 3.22 -4.36 0.93
CA VAL A 90 2.66 -3.03 0.67
C VAL A 90 1.36 -2.89 1.44
N ILE A 91 1.18 -1.76 2.11
CA ILE A 91 -0.03 -1.46 2.90
C ILE A 91 -0.58 -0.10 2.46
N ASP A 92 -1.77 -0.09 1.89
CA ASP A 92 -2.44 1.10 1.39
C ASP A 92 -3.84 1.21 2.02
N TYR A 93 -4.04 2.10 3.00
CA TYR A 93 -3.12 2.99 3.69
C TYR A 93 -3.27 2.85 5.21
N LEU A 94 -2.24 3.20 5.96
CA LEU A 94 -2.11 2.97 7.41
C LEU A 94 -3.27 3.48 8.25
N GLN A 95 -3.83 4.63 7.91
CA GLN A 95 -4.87 5.26 8.71
C GLN A 95 -6.24 4.54 8.66
N LEU A 96 -6.45 3.57 7.77
CA LEU A 96 -7.65 2.73 7.80
C LEU A 96 -7.52 1.53 8.75
N MET A 97 -6.31 1.22 9.21
CA MET A 97 -6.08 0.10 10.10
C MET A 97 -6.72 0.33 11.47
N GLN A 98 -7.20 -0.76 12.05
CA GLN A 98 -7.73 -0.79 13.41
C GLN A 98 -6.66 -1.32 14.37
N SER A 99 -6.65 -0.78 15.59
CA SER A 99 -5.80 -1.31 16.66
C SER A 99 -6.26 -2.73 17.04
N SER A 100 -5.31 -3.65 17.13
CA SER A 100 -5.57 -5.05 17.57
C SER A 100 -5.79 -5.08 19.07
N GLY A 101 -6.97 -4.73 19.57
CA GLY A 101 -7.11 -4.85 21.04
C GLY A 101 -8.41 -4.38 21.65
N SER A 102 -9.29 -3.71 20.98
CA SER A 102 -10.54 -3.35 21.63
C SER A 102 -11.75 -3.56 20.73
N GLY A 103 -12.52 -4.58 21.06
CA GLY A 103 -13.90 -4.73 20.62
C GLY A 103 -14.84 -3.67 21.20
N THR A 104 -14.30 -2.61 21.78
CA THR A 104 -15.01 -1.44 22.29
C THR A 104 -14.58 -0.22 21.48
N LYS A 105 -15.55 0.37 20.79
CA LYS A 105 -15.44 1.69 20.17
C LYS A 105 -15.16 2.72 21.27
N TYR A 106 -13.90 2.95 21.61
CA TYR A 106 -13.54 4.11 22.41
C TYR A 106 -13.64 5.35 21.52
N ALA A 107 -14.78 6.01 21.58
CA ALA A 107 -14.94 7.37 21.14
C ALA A 107 -14.03 8.23 22.05
N GLY A 108 -12.81 8.52 21.60
CA GLY A 108 -11.84 9.33 22.36
C GLY A 108 -10.42 8.79 22.38
N GLU A 109 -10.14 7.60 21.87
CA GLU A 109 -8.76 7.14 21.74
C GLU A 109 -8.00 8.06 20.80
N ASN A 110 -6.90 8.61 21.31
CA ASN A 110 -6.06 9.52 20.56
C ASN A 110 -5.55 8.78 19.29
N ARG A 111 -6.07 9.16 18.12
CA ARG A 111 -5.73 8.54 16.84
C ARG A 111 -4.23 8.48 16.61
N GLN A 112 -3.48 9.43 17.15
CA GLN A 112 -2.02 9.43 17.12
C GLN A 112 -1.43 8.20 17.81
N GLN A 113 -2.02 7.78 18.94
CA GLN A 113 -1.57 6.58 19.66
C GLN A 113 -1.82 5.32 18.85
N VAL A 114 -2.98 5.20 18.22
CA VAL A 114 -3.31 4.05 17.34
C VAL A 114 -2.33 3.94 16.18
N VAL A 115 -2.02 5.06 15.52
CA VAL A 115 -1.04 5.08 14.43
C VAL A 115 0.37 4.74 14.93
N ALA A 116 0.73 5.20 16.13
CA ALA A 116 2.02 4.90 16.74
C ALA A 116 2.16 3.39 17.05
N ASP A 117 1.11 2.77 17.58
CA ASP A 117 1.10 1.34 17.87
C ASP A 117 1.17 0.49 16.60
N ILE A 118 0.46 0.91 15.54
CA ILE A 118 0.54 0.28 14.22
C ILE A 118 1.95 0.40 13.64
N SER A 119 2.54 1.60 13.66
CA SER A 119 3.89 1.85 13.16
C SER A 119 4.92 0.96 13.84
N ARG A 120 4.88 0.91 15.18
CA ARG A 120 5.76 0.04 15.96
C ARG A 120 5.55 -1.45 15.64
N ALA A 121 4.30 -1.89 15.48
CA ALA A 121 3.99 -3.26 15.13
C ALA A 121 4.50 -3.64 13.72
N LEU A 122 4.46 -2.69 12.77
CA LEU A 122 5.04 -2.87 11.43
C LEU A 122 6.57 -2.90 11.47
N LYS A 123 7.20 -2.11 12.34
CA LYS A 123 8.65 -2.18 12.56
C LYS A 123 9.08 -3.56 13.06
N ILE A 124 8.34 -4.14 14.02
CA ILE A 124 8.57 -5.50 14.51
C ILE A 124 8.36 -6.53 13.38
N MET A 125 7.39 -6.33 12.49
CA MET A 125 7.18 -7.20 11.35
C MET A 125 8.39 -7.25 10.39
N GLN A 126 9.23 -6.22 10.37
CA GLN A 126 10.48 -6.19 9.61
C GLN A 126 11.48 -7.30 10.07
N GLU A 127 11.38 -7.78 11.31
CA GLU A 127 12.18 -8.92 11.82
C GLU A 127 11.96 -10.21 11.02
N LEU A 128 10.89 -10.30 10.24
CA LEU A 128 10.65 -11.40 9.29
C LEU A 128 11.49 -11.31 8.01
N HIS A 129 12.50 -10.45 7.97
CA HIS A 129 13.31 -10.14 6.78
C HIS A 129 12.49 -9.60 5.60
N VAL A 130 11.32 -9.05 5.89
CA VAL A 130 10.40 -8.44 4.91
C VAL A 130 10.51 -6.92 5.01
N ARG A 131 10.40 -6.24 3.87
CA ARG A 131 10.38 -4.77 3.82
C ARG A 131 8.93 -4.28 3.74
N PRO A 132 8.31 -3.87 4.85
CA PRO A 132 7.01 -3.25 4.81
C PRO A 132 7.13 -1.87 4.15
N CYS A 133 6.30 -1.62 3.15
CA CYS A 133 6.10 -0.32 2.52
C CYS A 133 4.69 0.14 2.84
N ALA A 134 4.55 1.10 3.72
CA ALA A 134 3.26 1.63 4.10
C ALA A 134 3.06 3.02 3.50
N CYS A 135 1.83 3.30 3.04
CA CYS A 135 1.43 4.59 2.49
C CYS A 135 0.67 5.38 3.55
N PRO A 136 1.27 6.33 4.27
CA PRO A 136 0.54 7.25 5.13
C PRO A 136 -0.06 8.39 4.32
N THR A 137 -1.21 8.92 4.76
CA THR A 137 -1.75 10.16 4.21
C THR A 137 -1.01 11.36 4.78
N LEU A 138 -0.84 12.39 3.94
CA LEU A 138 -0.26 13.67 4.37
C LEU A 138 -1.34 14.58 4.98
N SER A 139 -0.93 15.43 5.90
CA SER A 139 -1.76 16.51 6.41
C SER A 139 -2.03 17.52 5.28
N ARG A 140 -3.26 18.05 5.19
CA ARG A 140 -3.59 19.12 4.25
C ARG A 140 -2.91 20.46 4.55
N ALA A 141 -2.17 20.54 5.65
CA ALA A 141 -1.43 21.75 6.01
C ALA A 141 -0.38 22.17 4.96
N ASN A 142 0.13 21.22 4.16
CA ASN A 142 1.03 21.53 3.04
C ASN A 142 0.34 22.35 1.94
N GLU A 143 -0.98 22.20 1.76
CA GLU A 143 -1.74 22.94 0.72
C GLU A 143 -1.81 24.43 0.99
N SER A 144 -1.71 24.84 2.26
CA SER A 144 -1.75 26.25 2.68
C SER A 144 -0.40 26.98 2.62
N ARG A 145 0.70 26.25 2.36
CA ARG A 145 2.03 26.85 2.21
C ARG A 145 2.24 27.37 0.78
N SER A 146 3.08 28.39 0.65
CA SER A 146 3.52 28.90 -0.65
C SER A 146 4.32 27.83 -1.43
N ASP A 147 5.17 27.10 -0.72
CA ASP A 147 5.81 25.89 -1.21
C ASP A 147 5.00 24.68 -0.77
N LYS A 148 4.26 24.08 -1.69
CA LYS A 148 3.40 22.91 -1.45
C LYS A 148 4.17 21.60 -1.37
N ARG A 149 5.50 21.62 -1.37
CA ARG A 149 6.32 20.42 -1.29
C ARG A 149 6.10 19.70 0.04
N PRO A 150 5.86 18.40 0.03
CA PRO A 150 5.71 17.63 1.24
C PRO A 150 6.99 17.64 2.09
N MET A 151 6.82 17.67 3.41
CA MET A 151 7.89 17.61 4.39
C MET A 151 7.55 16.57 5.46
N LEU A 152 8.55 16.12 6.23
CA LEU A 152 8.34 15.14 7.32
C LEU A 152 7.31 15.63 8.36
N SER A 153 7.28 16.93 8.63
CA SER A 153 6.27 17.54 9.53
C SER A 153 4.83 17.41 9.02
N ASP A 154 4.62 17.11 7.74
CA ASP A 154 3.28 16.87 7.18
C ASP A 154 2.73 15.48 7.51
N LEU A 155 3.57 14.59 8.03
CA LEU A 155 3.18 13.33 8.65
C LEU A 155 2.58 13.52 10.05
N ARG A 156 1.91 14.62 10.31
CA ARG A 156 1.55 15.24 11.59
C ARG A 156 0.76 14.36 12.57
N GLU A 157 -0.06 13.44 12.09
CA GLU A 157 -0.74 12.48 12.97
C GLU A 157 0.13 11.24 13.24
N SER A 158 1.37 11.25 12.77
CA SER A 158 2.23 10.10 12.59
C SER A 158 3.68 10.39 13.00
N GLY A 159 3.91 11.19 14.04
CA GLY A 159 5.27 11.42 14.55
C GLY A 159 6.02 10.12 14.86
N ALA A 160 5.30 9.06 15.21
CA ALA A 160 5.87 7.73 15.37
C ALA A 160 6.35 7.14 14.03
N ILE A 161 5.63 7.38 12.91
CA ILE A 161 6.06 6.89 11.58
C ILE A 161 7.40 7.51 11.19
N GLU A 162 7.60 8.80 11.49
CA GLU A 162 8.87 9.49 11.24
C GLU A 162 10.03 8.82 12.01
N GLN A 163 9.78 8.38 13.23
CA GLN A 163 10.79 7.72 14.09
C GLN A 163 11.04 6.26 13.69
N ASP A 164 10.00 5.55 13.28
CA ASP A 164 10.07 4.11 12.98
C ASP A 164 10.51 3.84 11.54
N ALA A 165 10.24 4.74 10.59
CA ALA A 165 10.55 4.55 9.18
C ALA A 165 12.06 4.66 8.93
N ASP A 166 12.62 3.69 8.20
CA ASP A 166 14.02 3.77 7.75
C ASP A 166 14.17 4.70 6.54
N VAL A 167 13.13 4.77 5.69
CA VAL A 167 13.08 5.61 4.48
C VAL A 167 11.70 6.20 4.32
N VAL A 168 11.62 7.51 4.10
CA VAL A 168 10.38 8.22 3.74
C VAL A 168 10.52 8.79 2.35
N MET A 169 9.57 8.46 1.47
CA MET A 169 9.53 8.97 0.10
C MET A 169 8.26 9.80 -0.11
N PHE A 170 8.42 11.02 -0.58
CA PHE A 170 7.32 11.88 -0.96
C PHE A 170 7.14 11.90 -2.48
N LEU A 171 5.90 11.75 -2.93
CA LEU A 171 5.52 11.95 -4.31
C LEU A 171 4.97 13.36 -4.46
N TYR A 172 5.55 14.13 -5.35
CA TYR A 172 5.18 15.51 -5.61
C TYR A 172 5.09 15.75 -7.13
N ARG A 173 4.13 16.56 -7.54
CA ARG A 173 3.98 17.03 -8.92
C ARG A 173 4.01 18.56 -8.89
N ASP A 174 4.93 19.16 -9.66
CA ASP A 174 4.98 20.60 -9.92
C ASP A 174 3.77 21.08 -10.72
#